data_cb8146d51cf37a8c3a967dc9a7cdc2dd
#
_entry.id   cb8146d51cf37a8c3a967dc9a7cdc2dd
#
_cell.length_a   1.000
_cell.length_b   1.000
_cell.length_c   1.000
_cell.angle_alpha   90.00
_cell.angle_beta   90.00
_cell.angle_gamma   90.00
#
_symmetry.space_group_name_H-M   'P 1'
#
loop_
_entity.id
_entity.type
_entity.pdbx_description
1 polymer ?
#
loop_
_entity_poly.entity_id
_entity_poly.type
_entity_poly.pdbx_seq_one_letter_code
_entity_poly.pdbx_strand_id
1 'polypeptide(L)'
;TKFGPVFGTEGKYAHLKYKSAGIVTRLEGDRLIAAKIRGRYWMYWGEGEIHLATSSDLIHWHPLEDKSGAPKVLLRQRPGKSDSAFPETGPPAVLTPHGIVLLYNAKNACGETTATGIGGGAYPVQDALFSLERPDCTIARPDMPVLQPALAWEKSAQYAAGTTFGDGLVLFNKRWWLY
;
A
#
# COMPACT_ATOMS: atom_id res chain seq x y z
N THR A 1 -7.41 -14.48 -19.65
CA THR A 1 -6.20 -15.33 -19.57
C THR A 1 -5.62 -15.22 -18.16
N LYS A 2 -5.20 -16.34 -17.57
CA LYS A 2 -4.53 -16.38 -16.27
C LYS A 2 -3.01 -16.50 -16.52
N PHE A 3 -2.24 -15.51 -16.05
CA PHE A 3 -0.79 -15.41 -16.31
C PHE A 3 0.10 -16.04 -15.23
N GLY A 4 -0.47 -16.60 -14.17
CA GLY A 4 0.28 -17.18 -13.06
C GLY A 4 0.69 -16.15 -11.97
N PRO A 5 1.64 -16.51 -11.09
CA PRO A 5 2.15 -15.63 -10.05
C PRO A 5 2.87 -14.40 -10.61
N VAL A 6 2.72 -13.25 -9.95
CA VAL A 6 3.26 -11.95 -10.40
C VAL A 6 4.79 -11.96 -10.60
N PHE A 7 5.52 -12.66 -9.74
CA PHE A 7 6.98 -12.79 -9.84
C PHE A 7 7.45 -14.11 -10.45
N GLY A 8 6.54 -14.81 -11.17
CA GLY A 8 6.83 -16.10 -11.81
C GLY A 8 6.74 -17.30 -10.88
N THR A 9 6.87 -18.49 -11.45
CA THR A 9 6.87 -19.78 -10.74
C THR A 9 8.27 -20.30 -10.44
N GLU A 10 9.29 -19.67 -10.99
CA GLU A 10 10.69 -20.04 -10.86
C GLU A 10 11.55 -18.82 -10.54
N GLY A 11 12.75 -19.06 -10.05
CA GLY A 11 13.71 -18.02 -9.72
C GLY A 11 13.61 -17.48 -8.29
N LYS A 12 14.35 -16.41 -8.04
CA LYS A 12 14.63 -15.84 -6.70
C LYS A 12 13.37 -15.51 -5.89
N TYR A 13 12.29 -15.07 -6.54
CA TYR A 13 11.09 -14.55 -5.92
C TYR A 13 9.87 -15.47 -6.02
N ALA A 14 10.01 -16.64 -6.63
CA ALA A 14 8.90 -17.60 -6.83
C ALA A 14 8.29 -18.12 -5.51
N HIS A 15 9.06 -18.09 -4.42
CA HIS A 15 8.63 -18.54 -3.10
C HIS A 15 7.91 -17.48 -2.26
N LEU A 16 7.90 -16.22 -2.72
CA LEU A 16 7.23 -15.14 -1.99
C LEU A 16 5.71 -15.33 -1.98
N LYS A 17 5.12 -15.25 -0.79
CA LYS A 17 3.68 -15.46 -0.57
C LYS A 17 2.96 -14.17 -0.17
N TYR A 18 3.36 -13.05 -0.75
CA TYR A 18 2.64 -11.78 -0.54
C TYR A 18 1.36 -11.74 -1.36
N LYS A 19 0.31 -11.18 -0.77
CA LYS A 19 -1.04 -11.10 -1.36
C LYS A 19 -1.44 -9.69 -1.79
N SER A 20 -0.72 -8.66 -1.34
CA SER A 20 -1.14 -7.27 -1.48
C SER A 20 -0.25 -6.52 -2.46
N ALA A 21 -0.87 -5.79 -3.41
CA ALA A 21 -0.15 -4.96 -4.37
C ALA A 21 -1.03 -3.85 -4.94
N GLY A 22 -0.46 -2.64 -5.09
CA GLY A 22 -1.09 -1.48 -5.70
C GLY A 22 -0.27 -0.95 -6.88
N ILE A 23 -0.82 -1.05 -8.10
CA ILE A 23 -0.20 -0.47 -9.31
C ILE A 23 -0.32 1.04 -9.27
N VAL A 24 0.73 1.74 -9.72
CA VAL A 24 0.67 3.20 -9.89
C VAL A 24 -0.23 3.56 -11.07
N THR A 25 -1.23 4.36 -10.80
CA THR A 25 -2.27 4.77 -11.75
C THR A 25 -2.31 6.29 -11.89
N ARG A 26 -2.87 6.77 -13.00
CA ARG A 26 -3.30 8.16 -13.18
C ARG A 26 -4.80 8.22 -13.41
N LEU A 27 -5.38 9.34 -13.10
CA LEU A 27 -6.77 9.60 -13.38
C LEU A 27 -6.93 10.06 -14.84
N GLU A 28 -7.77 9.37 -15.60
CA GLU A 28 -8.26 9.79 -16.93
C GLU A 28 -9.79 9.87 -16.92
N GLY A 29 -10.33 11.07 -16.90
CA GLY A 29 -11.75 11.27 -16.61
C GLY A 29 -12.07 10.82 -15.18
N ASP A 30 -12.88 9.79 -15.04
CA ASP A 30 -13.25 9.14 -13.78
C ASP A 30 -12.60 7.74 -13.60
N ARG A 31 -11.63 7.38 -14.45
CA ARG A 31 -11.02 6.05 -14.48
C ARG A 31 -9.57 6.11 -14.01
N LEU A 32 -9.17 5.18 -13.16
CA LEU A 32 -7.78 4.95 -12.80
C LEU A 32 -7.14 4.02 -13.84
N ILE A 33 -6.16 4.54 -14.56
CA ILE A 33 -5.43 3.83 -15.62
C ILE A 33 -3.98 3.64 -15.19
N ALA A 34 -3.43 2.43 -15.37
CA ALA A 34 -2.02 2.16 -15.09
C ALA A 34 -1.11 3.16 -15.79
N ALA A 35 -0.19 3.77 -15.04
CA ALA A 35 0.65 4.86 -15.52
C ALA A 35 2.12 4.45 -15.63
N LYS A 36 2.79 4.92 -16.68
CA LYS A 36 4.25 4.82 -16.79
C LYS A 36 4.93 6.05 -16.22
N ILE A 37 5.97 5.82 -15.42
CA ILE A 37 6.93 6.84 -14.99
C ILE A 37 8.28 6.40 -15.55
N ARG A 38 8.95 7.27 -16.32
CA ARG A 38 10.23 6.96 -17.02
C ARG A 38 10.16 5.69 -17.86
N GLY A 39 9.04 5.51 -18.58
CA GLY A 39 8.84 4.39 -19.50
C GLY A 39 8.48 3.05 -18.88
N ARG A 40 8.37 2.95 -17.55
CA ARG A 40 8.01 1.74 -16.83
C ARG A 40 6.73 1.91 -16.02
N TYR A 41 5.97 0.83 -15.87
CA TYR A 41 4.93 0.70 -14.86
C TYR A 41 5.57 0.39 -13.51
N TRP A 42 4.91 0.82 -12.43
CA TRP A 42 5.37 0.68 -11.06
C TRP A 42 4.28 0.07 -10.18
N MET A 43 4.68 -0.74 -9.21
CA MET A 43 3.78 -1.42 -8.31
C MET A 43 4.37 -1.44 -6.90
N TYR A 44 3.68 -0.85 -5.95
CA TYR A 44 3.96 -1.06 -4.53
C TYR A 44 3.37 -2.40 -4.11
N TRP A 45 4.09 -3.19 -3.34
CA TRP A 45 3.66 -4.53 -2.96
C TRP A 45 4.20 -4.94 -1.60
N GLY A 46 3.48 -5.84 -0.90
CA GLY A 46 3.93 -6.48 0.32
C GLY A 46 3.01 -6.28 1.52
N GLU A 47 3.21 -7.15 2.49
CA GLU A 47 2.61 -7.19 3.82
C GLU A 47 3.74 -7.38 4.84
N GLY A 48 3.74 -6.63 5.93
CA GLY A 48 4.87 -6.55 6.86
C GLY A 48 5.83 -5.44 6.50
N GLU A 49 6.29 -5.42 5.28
CA GLU A 49 7.07 -4.35 4.66
C GLU A 49 6.50 -4.05 3.28
N ILE A 50 6.54 -2.79 2.85
CA ILE A 50 6.14 -2.40 1.50
C ILE A 50 7.39 -2.20 0.65
N HIS A 51 7.38 -2.83 -0.50
CA HIS A 51 8.42 -2.87 -1.51
C HIS A 51 7.94 -2.23 -2.81
N LEU A 52 8.80 -2.25 -3.84
CA LEU A 52 8.51 -1.71 -5.15
C LEU A 52 8.94 -2.70 -6.25
N ALA A 53 8.16 -2.78 -7.31
CA ALA A 53 8.48 -3.53 -8.52
C ALA A 53 8.21 -2.70 -9.77
N THR A 54 8.86 -3.06 -10.87
CA THR A 54 8.68 -2.43 -12.18
C THR A 54 8.29 -3.44 -13.24
N SER A 55 7.55 -2.97 -14.26
CA SER A 55 7.19 -3.75 -15.44
C SER A 55 7.24 -2.91 -16.70
N SER A 56 7.49 -3.53 -17.85
CA SER A 56 7.33 -2.90 -19.17
C SER A 56 5.94 -3.13 -19.78
N ASP A 57 5.23 -4.17 -19.34
CA ASP A 57 4.06 -4.74 -20.00
C ASP A 57 2.86 -5.06 -19.08
N LEU A 58 2.96 -4.80 -17.76
CA LEU A 58 1.97 -5.11 -16.72
C LEU A 58 1.81 -6.62 -16.43
N ILE A 59 2.59 -7.48 -17.07
CA ILE A 59 2.53 -8.93 -16.90
C ILE A 59 3.77 -9.43 -16.15
N HIS A 60 4.95 -9.03 -16.63
CA HIS A 60 6.23 -9.44 -16.06
C HIS A 60 6.75 -8.34 -15.12
N TRP A 61 6.82 -8.65 -13.84
CA TRP A 61 7.22 -7.72 -12.79
C TRP A 61 8.58 -8.10 -12.20
N HIS A 62 9.41 -7.08 -11.98
CA HIS A 62 10.74 -7.20 -11.41
C HIS A 62 10.82 -6.41 -10.12
N PRO A 63 10.98 -7.07 -8.95
CA PRO A 63 11.23 -6.37 -7.69
C PRO A 63 12.44 -5.46 -7.77
N LEU A 64 12.32 -4.27 -7.19
CA LEU A 64 13.47 -3.41 -7.00
C LEU A 64 14.32 -3.96 -5.86
N GLU A 65 15.62 -4.11 -6.10
CA GLU A 65 16.56 -4.67 -5.13
C GLU A 65 17.39 -3.59 -4.43
N ASP A 66 17.77 -3.86 -3.22
CA ASP A 66 18.81 -3.10 -2.50
C ASP A 66 20.22 -3.60 -2.88
N LYS A 67 21.26 -3.05 -2.23
CA LYS A 67 22.67 -3.40 -2.50
C LYS A 67 23.01 -4.86 -2.13
N SER A 68 22.22 -5.51 -1.30
CA SER A 68 22.41 -6.93 -0.95
C SER A 68 21.71 -7.88 -1.92
N GLY A 69 20.90 -7.33 -2.85
CA GLY A 69 20.05 -8.07 -3.75
C GLY A 69 18.71 -8.49 -3.13
N ALA A 70 18.38 -8.04 -1.92
CA ALA A 70 17.06 -8.25 -1.33
C ALA A 70 16.03 -7.26 -1.90
N PRO A 71 14.70 -7.56 -1.83
CA PRO A 71 13.70 -6.58 -2.19
C PRO A 71 13.89 -5.28 -1.39
N LYS A 72 14.02 -4.15 -2.10
CA LYS A 72 14.18 -2.84 -1.45
C LYS A 72 12.96 -2.50 -0.62
N VAL A 73 13.16 -2.27 0.68
CA VAL A 73 12.09 -1.87 1.59
C VAL A 73 11.90 -0.36 1.51
N LEU A 74 10.64 0.06 1.32
CA LEU A 74 10.23 1.46 1.28
C LEU A 74 9.55 1.89 2.58
N LEU A 75 8.60 1.07 3.07
CA LEU A 75 7.90 1.34 4.33
C LEU A 75 8.07 0.13 5.26
N ARG A 76 8.44 0.44 6.51
CA ARG A 76 8.53 -0.51 7.63
C ARG A 76 7.55 -0.13 8.73
N GLN A 77 7.45 -0.98 9.73
CA GLN A 77 6.77 -0.69 10.99
C GLN A 77 7.32 0.59 11.62
N ARG A 78 6.44 1.35 12.29
CA ARG A 78 6.81 2.54 13.06
C ARG A 78 6.33 2.37 14.50
N PRO A 79 7.23 2.09 15.46
CA PRO A 79 6.87 1.98 16.88
C PRO A 79 6.07 3.20 17.37
N GLY A 80 4.99 2.97 18.12
CA GLY A 80 4.12 4.02 18.65
C GLY A 80 3.19 4.68 17.61
N LYS A 81 3.16 4.19 16.36
CA LYS A 81 2.24 4.65 15.31
C LYS A 81 1.22 3.57 14.98
N SER A 82 0.22 3.94 14.19
CA SER A 82 -0.87 3.03 13.80
C SER A 82 -0.43 1.82 12.95
N ASP A 83 0.78 1.85 12.44
CA ASP A 83 1.42 0.78 11.66
C ASP A 83 2.58 0.11 12.41
N SER A 84 2.52 0.08 13.75
CA SER A 84 3.56 -0.47 14.60
C SER A 84 3.71 -1.99 14.50
N ALA A 85 2.66 -2.72 14.13
CA ALA A 85 2.77 -4.15 13.82
C ALA A 85 3.24 -4.36 12.37
N PHE A 86 2.55 -3.77 11.40
CA PHE A 86 2.96 -3.78 10.00
C PHE A 86 2.13 -2.85 9.09
N PRO A 87 2.71 -2.37 7.97
CA PRO A 87 2.00 -1.85 6.81
C PRO A 87 1.68 -2.98 5.83
N GLU A 88 0.57 -2.86 5.10
CA GLU A 88 0.14 -3.74 4.02
C GLU A 88 -0.39 -2.91 2.86
N THR A 89 0.06 -3.18 1.62
CA THR A 89 -0.40 -2.43 0.45
C THR A 89 -1.92 -2.52 0.30
N GLY A 90 -2.57 -1.40 0.04
CA GLY A 90 -4.01 -1.28 -0.17
C GLY A 90 -4.37 -1.09 -1.65
N PRO A 91 -5.26 -0.13 -1.97
CA PRO A 91 -5.73 0.11 -3.33
C PRO A 91 -4.63 0.62 -4.27
N PRO A 92 -4.90 0.72 -5.59
CA PRO A 92 -3.97 1.30 -6.54
C PRO A 92 -3.45 2.68 -6.10
N ALA A 93 -2.13 2.89 -6.22
CA ALA A 93 -1.52 4.19 -5.94
C ALA A 93 -1.88 5.21 -7.02
N VAL A 94 -2.05 6.47 -6.66
CA VAL A 94 -2.54 7.51 -7.56
C VAL A 94 -1.48 8.58 -7.80
N LEU A 95 -1.18 8.86 -9.07
CA LEU A 95 -0.39 10.03 -9.47
C LEU A 95 -1.18 11.31 -9.23
N THR A 96 -0.57 12.23 -8.49
CA THR A 96 -1.08 13.58 -8.26
C THR A 96 -0.02 14.62 -8.65
N PRO A 97 -0.35 15.90 -8.77
CA PRO A 97 0.65 16.94 -9.01
C PRO A 97 1.73 17.04 -7.91
N HIS A 98 1.47 16.52 -6.71
CA HIS A 98 2.36 16.61 -5.56
C HIS A 98 3.22 15.35 -5.36
N GLY A 99 2.92 14.26 -6.04
CA GLY A 99 3.60 12.98 -5.87
C GLY A 99 2.68 11.78 -6.14
N ILE A 100 3.17 10.60 -5.79
CA ILE A 100 2.41 9.35 -5.86
C ILE A 100 1.82 9.11 -4.47
N VAL A 101 0.50 9.14 -4.36
CA VAL A 101 -0.22 8.82 -3.12
C VAL A 101 -0.47 7.33 -3.08
N LEU A 102 0.05 6.66 -2.05
CA LEU A 102 -0.24 5.27 -1.73
C LEU A 102 -1.12 5.24 -0.47
N LEU A 103 -2.34 4.74 -0.59
CA LEU A 103 -3.11 4.30 0.57
C LEU A 103 -2.67 2.87 0.91
N TYR A 104 -2.49 2.60 2.20
CA TYR A 104 -2.09 1.29 2.67
C TYR A 104 -2.80 0.94 3.97
N ASN A 105 -3.04 -0.35 4.18
CA ASN A 105 -3.59 -0.84 5.42
C ASN A 105 -2.50 -0.90 6.48
N ALA A 106 -2.80 -0.44 7.68
CA ALA A 106 -1.88 -0.38 8.78
C ALA A 106 -2.42 -1.21 9.95
N LYS A 107 -1.56 -1.98 10.61
CA LYS A 107 -1.94 -2.66 11.84
C LYS A 107 -1.14 -2.13 13.01
N ASN A 108 -1.86 -1.74 14.07
CA ASN A 108 -1.25 -1.37 15.33
C ASN A 108 -0.91 -2.64 16.14
N ALA A 109 0.25 -2.67 16.80
CA ALA A 109 0.66 -3.80 17.62
C ALA A 109 -0.30 -4.04 18.79
N CYS A 110 -0.55 -5.31 19.13
CA CYS A 110 -1.39 -5.67 20.26
C CYS A 110 -0.77 -5.16 21.56
N GLY A 111 -1.59 -4.58 22.43
CA GLY A 111 -1.15 -4.00 23.70
C GLY A 111 -0.59 -2.58 23.61
N GLU A 112 -0.40 -2.03 22.41
CA GLU A 112 0.02 -0.65 22.20
C GLU A 112 -1.18 0.25 21.92
N THR A 113 -1.18 1.46 22.52
CA THR A 113 -2.06 2.56 22.13
C THR A 113 -1.19 3.62 21.49
N THR A 114 -1.54 4.04 20.29
CA THR A 114 -0.79 5.11 19.61
C THR A 114 -0.97 6.45 20.31
N ALA A 115 -0.05 7.40 20.06
CA ALA A 115 -0.20 8.78 20.50
C ALA A 115 -1.50 9.45 19.97
N THR A 116 -2.11 8.89 18.91
CA THR A 116 -3.37 9.35 18.31
C THR A 116 -4.61 8.65 18.92
N GLY A 117 -4.42 7.81 19.94
CA GLY A 117 -5.53 7.13 20.64
C GLY A 117 -6.06 5.87 19.93
N ILE A 118 -5.38 5.37 18.90
CA ILE A 118 -5.77 4.14 18.21
C ILE A 118 -5.35 2.95 19.06
N GLY A 119 -6.29 2.08 19.41
CA GLY A 119 -6.06 0.91 20.27
C GLY A 119 -5.22 -0.19 19.61
N GLY A 120 -4.56 -0.99 20.45
CA GLY A 120 -3.74 -2.11 20.00
C GLY A 120 -4.52 -3.15 19.21
N GLY A 121 -3.96 -3.59 18.09
CA GLY A 121 -4.58 -4.53 17.16
C GLY A 121 -5.56 -3.92 16.16
N ALA A 122 -5.83 -2.61 16.22
CA ALA A 122 -6.67 -1.91 15.24
C ALA A 122 -6.02 -1.89 13.84
N TYR A 123 -6.90 -1.84 12.83
CA TYR A 123 -6.51 -1.84 11.42
C TYR A 123 -7.06 -0.59 10.71
N PRO A 124 -6.37 0.55 10.81
CA PRO A 124 -6.73 1.77 10.07
C PRO A 124 -6.16 1.77 8.65
N VAL A 125 -6.67 2.66 7.80
CA VAL A 125 -6.05 3.01 6.51
C VAL A 125 -5.12 4.20 6.71
N GLN A 126 -3.89 4.07 6.25
CA GLN A 126 -2.85 5.09 6.24
C GLN A 126 -2.52 5.56 4.83
N ASP A 127 -1.72 6.62 4.73
CA ASP A 127 -1.18 7.08 3.47
C ASP A 127 0.33 7.35 3.53
N ALA A 128 0.93 7.34 2.35
CA ALA A 128 2.30 7.79 2.12
C ALA A 128 2.40 8.51 0.78
N LEU A 129 3.23 9.53 0.72
CA LEU A 129 3.55 10.28 -0.49
C LEU A 129 4.94 9.93 -0.98
N PHE A 130 5.05 9.53 -2.24
CA PHE A 130 6.32 9.24 -2.91
C PHE A 130 6.60 10.24 -4.03
N SER A 131 7.87 10.37 -4.38
CA SER A 131 8.32 11.28 -5.44
C SER A 131 7.84 10.82 -6.82
N LEU A 132 7.38 11.78 -7.65
CA LEU A 132 7.05 11.53 -9.07
C LEU A 132 8.28 11.09 -9.88
N GLU A 133 9.43 11.67 -9.58
CA GLU A 133 10.67 11.35 -10.30
C GLU A 133 11.33 10.06 -9.80
N ARG A 134 11.17 9.78 -8.52
CA ARG A 134 11.77 8.64 -7.83
C ARG A 134 10.70 7.91 -7.01
N PRO A 135 9.92 7.01 -7.62
CA PRO A 135 8.86 6.27 -6.92
C PRO A 135 9.36 5.45 -5.72
N ASP A 136 10.67 5.25 -5.60
CA ASP A 136 11.35 4.61 -4.49
C ASP A 136 11.74 5.56 -3.34
N CYS A 137 11.41 6.86 -3.46
CA CYS A 137 11.72 7.88 -2.46
C CYS A 137 10.45 8.36 -1.76
N THR A 138 10.30 8.04 -0.48
CA THR A 138 9.21 8.53 0.38
C THR A 138 9.43 10.00 0.70
N ILE A 139 8.44 10.85 0.40
CA ILE A 139 8.44 12.29 0.70
C ILE A 139 7.79 12.55 2.05
N ALA A 140 6.64 11.91 2.30
CA ALA A 140 5.89 12.07 3.53
C ALA A 140 5.17 10.77 3.92
N ARG A 141 5.00 10.58 5.22
CA ARG A 141 4.22 9.48 5.81
C ARG A 141 3.61 10.01 7.12
N PRO A 142 2.37 10.53 7.07
CA PRO A 142 1.71 11.11 8.22
C PRO A 142 1.57 10.16 9.40
N ASP A 143 1.43 10.72 10.60
CA ASP A 143 1.19 9.93 11.81
C ASP A 143 -0.29 9.58 11.99
N MET A 144 -1.17 10.48 11.54
CA MET A 144 -2.62 10.27 11.57
C MET A 144 -3.08 9.42 10.39
N PRO A 145 -3.91 8.41 10.60
CA PRO A 145 -4.51 7.64 9.50
C PRO A 145 -5.55 8.47 8.75
N VAL A 146 -5.73 8.12 7.47
CA VAL A 146 -6.79 8.68 6.61
C VAL A 146 -8.17 8.24 7.09
N LEU A 147 -8.27 6.97 7.51
CA LEU A 147 -9.50 6.37 8.03
C LEU A 147 -9.16 5.43 9.18
N GLN A 148 -9.89 5.54 10.26
CA GLN A 148 -9.73 4.68 11.44
C GLN A 148 -11.06 4.14 11.92
N PRO A 149 -11.10 2.95 12.54
CA PRO A 149 -12.32 2.36 13.06
C PRO A 149 -12.99 3.27 14.08
N ALA A 150 -14.20 3.71 13.83
CA ALA A 150 -15.00 4.58 14.71
C ALA A 150 -16.35 3.96 15.08
N LEU A 151 -17.00 3.28 14.13
CA LEU A 151 -18.36 2.76 14.29
C LEU A 151 -18.37 1.42 15.03
N ALA A 152 -19.47 1.12 15.71
CA ALA A 152 -19.59 -0.12 16.50
C ALA A 152 -19.41 -1.39 15.65
N TRP A 153 -19.92 -1.41 14.43
CA TRP A 153 -19.80 -2.55 13.52
C TRP A 153 -18.36 -2.72 12.96
N GLU A 154 -17.55 -1.67 12.93
CA GLU A 154 -16.13 -1.74 12.57
C GLU A 154 -15.28 -2.36 13.68
N LYS A 155 -15.81 -2.42 14.91
CA LYS A 155 -15.16 -2.92 16.13
C LYS A 155 -15.72 -4.27 16.57
N SER A 156 -16.25 -5.04 15.66
CA SER A 156 -16.83 -6.38 15.91
C SER A 156 -16.00 -7.50 15.28
N ALA A 157 -16.35 -8.74 15.60
CA ALA A 157 -15.74 -9.96 15.07
C ALA A 157 -14.24 -10.13 15.35
N GLN A 158 -13.44 -10.50 14.38
CA GLN A 158 -12.04 -10.94 14.51
C GLN A 158 -11.12 -9.85 15.09
N TYR A 159 -11.40 -8.59 14.80
CA TYR A 159 -10.56 -7.46 15.25
C TYR A 159 -11.37 -6.54 16.16
N ALA A 160 -11.51 -6.91 17.43
CA ALA A 160 -12.28 -6.14 18.41
C ALA A 160 -11.77 -4.70 18.60
N ALA A 161 -10.50 -4.42 18.31
CA ALA A 161 -9.95 -3.07 18.31
C ALA A 161 -10.42 -2.24 17.10
N GLY A 162 -10.99 -2.90 16.09
CA GLY A 162 -11.60 -2.29 14.91
C GLY A 162 -10.80 -2.43 13.63
N THR A 163 -11.51 -2.44 12.50
CA THR A 163 -10.95 -2.58 11.16
C THR A 163 -11.66 -1.65 10.16
N THR A 164 -10.85 -0.92 9.39
CA THR A 164 -11.27 -0.15 8.21
C THR A 164 -10.36 -0.49 7.04
N PHE A 165 -10.37 -1.76 6.62
CA PHE A 165 -9.49 -2.27 5.57
C PHE A 165 -9.90 -1.72 4.20
N GLY A 166 -8.96 -1.09 3.49
CA GLY A 166 -9.21 -0.46 2.18
C GLY A 166 -8.49 -1.21 1.05
N ASP A 167 -9.27 -1.73 0.09
CA ASP A 167 -8.75 -2.48 -1.07
C ASP A 167 -9.09 -1.83 -2.41
N GLY A 168 -10.16 -1.06 -2.49
CA GLY A 168 -10.63 -0.43 -3.71
C GLY A 168 -10.70 1.08 -3.61
N LEU A 169 -10.26 1.79 -4.65
CA LEU A 169 -10.35 3.23 -4.75
C LEU A 169 -10.90 3.62 -6.12
N VAL A 170 -11.99 4.38 -6.14
CA VAL A 170 -12.61 4.88 -7.38
C VAL A 170 -13.00 6.34 -7.24
N LEU A 171 -12.92 7.09 -8.35
CA LEU A 171 -13.55 8.39 -8.49
C LEU A 171 -14.92 8.22 -9.15
N PHE A 172 -15.99 8.58 -8.46
CA PHE A 172 -17.35 8.53 -8.99
C PHE A 172 -18.13 9.80 -8.60
N ASN A 173 -18.79 10.42 -9.54
CA ASN A 173 -19.52 11.69 -9.34
C ASN A 173 -18.65 12.75 -8.64
N LYS A 174 -17.40 12.93 -9.07
CA LYS A 174 -16.42 13.89 -8.53
C LYS A 174 -16.09 13.66 -7.04
N ARG A 175 -16.34 12.48 -6.50
CA ARG A 175 -16.00 12.08 -5.14
C ARG A 175 -15.15 10.81 -5.17
N TRP A 176 -14.17 10.76 -4.30
CA TRP A 176 -13.40 9.54 -4.07
C TRP A 176 -14.16 8.61 -3.13
N TRP A 177 -14.21 7.34 -3.50
CA TRP A 177 -14.78 6.27 -2.73
C TRP A 177 -13.69 5.26 -2.43
N LEU A 178 -13.49 4.95 -1.15
CA LEU A 178 -12.59 3.92 -0.66
C LEU A 178 -13.43 2.75 -0.15
N TYR A 179 -13.13 1.55 -0.64
CA TYR A 179 -13.83 0.31 -0.32
C TYR A 179 -12.91 -0.67 0.39
#